data_5da7b60cd03e1b988fd669c039a085e4
#
_entry.id   5da7b60cd03e1b988fd669c039a085e4
#
_cell.length_a   1.000
_cell.length_b   1.000
_cell.length_c   1.000
_cell.angle_alpha   90.00
_cell.angle_beta   90.00
_cell.angle_gamma   90.00
#
_symmetry.space_group_name_H-M   'P 1'
#
loop_
_entity.id
_entity.type
_entity.pdbx_description
1 polymer ?
#
loop_
_entity_poly.entity_id
_entity_poly.type
_entity_poly.pdbx_seq_one_letter_code
_entity_poly.pdbx_strand_id
1 'polypeptide(L)' 'MRPEFGATELDYGLLMSNVERAMGGRKLTQQDLLYESLRRAILDGDIRHGSRLLATRALAEQLGIARNSVLYAYERLTD' A
#
# COMPACT_ATOMS: atom_id res chain seq x y z
N MET A 1 5.11 25.13 2.45
CA MET A 1 5.95 23.93 2.50
C MET A 1 5.10 22.73 2.85
N ARG A 2 5.21 21.72 2.08
CA ARG A 2 4.43 20.51 2.30
C ARG A 2 5.06 19.69 3.43
N PRO A 3 4.27 19.24 4.40
CA PRO A 3 4.82 18.37 5.45
C PRO A 3 5.23 17.03 4.84
N GLU A 4 6.28 16.46 5.40
CA GLU A 4 6.68 15.13 4.99
C GLU A 4 5.78 14.11 5.65
N PHE A 5 5.18 13.25 4.85
CA PHE A 5 4.35 12.17 5.37
C PHE A 5 5.17 10.90 5.46
N GLY A 6 5.13 10.28 6.64
CA GLY A 6 5.61 8.94 6.78
C GLY A 6 4.59 7.95 6.24
N ALA A 7 4.99 6.69 6.15
CA ALA A 7 4.11 5.65 5.68
C ALA A 7 2.84 5.52 6.53
N THR A 8 2.90 5.91 7.80
CA THR A 8 1.78 5.83 8.71
C THR A 8 0.71 6.88 8.48
N GLU A 9 1.03 7.93 7.70
CA GLU A 9 0.12 9.03 7.46
C GLU A 9 -0.55 8.96 6.10
N LEU A 10 -0.22 7.96 5.31
CA LEU A 10 -0.78 7.78 3.98
C LEU A 10 -2.16 7.16 4.08
N ASP A 11 -3.07 7.64 3.24
CA ASP A 11 -4.40 7.04 3.13
C ASP A 11 -4.33 5.85 2.18
N TYR A 12 -4.14 4.67 2.74
CA TYR A 12 -3.95 3.46 1.95
C TYR A 12 -5.23 3.05 1.22
N GLY A 13 -6.40 3.32 1.80
CA GLY A 13 -7.66 3.03 1.12
C GLY A 13 -7.81 3.82 -0.15
N LEU A 14 -7.51 5.12 -0.08
CA LEU A 14 -7.58 5.99 -1.23
C LEU A 14 -6.53 5.59 -2.27
N LEU A 15 -5.33 5.25 -1.81
CA LEU A 15 -4.26 4.81 -2.69
C LEU A 15 -4.68 3.58 -3.49
N MET A 16 -5.26 2.59 -2.82
CA MET A 16 -5.71 1.38 -3.49
C MET A 16 -6.83 1.65 -4.48
N SER A 17 -7.76 2.54 -4.13
CA SER A 17 -8.84 2.91 -5.02
C SER A 17 -8.32 3.59 -6.29
N ASN A 18 -7.34 4.47 -6.13
CA ASN A 18 -6.75 5.17 -7.27
C ASN A 18 -6.02 4.22 -8.19
N VAL A 19 -5.28 3.26 -7.60
CA VAL A 19 -4.55 2.27 -8.41
C VAL A 19 -5.51 1.36 -9.15
N GLU A 20 -6.56 0.90 -8.47
CA GLU A 20 -7.57 0.05 -9.10
C GLU A 20 -8.19 0.75 -10.31
N ARG A 21 -8.50 2.02 -10.16
CA ARG A 21 -9.06 2.82 -11.24
C ARG A 21 -8.08 2.99 -12.38
N ALA A 22 -6.81 3.24 -12.05
CA ALA A 22 -5.76 3.43 -13.05
C ALA A 22 -5.49 2.16 -13.85
N MET A 23 -5.76 0.99 -13.27
CA MET A 23 -5.56 -0.28 -13.94
C MET A 23 -6.75 -0.70 -14.79
N GLY A 24 -7.72 0.19 -14.97
CA GLY A 24 -8.80 -0.01 -15.93
C GLY A 24 -9.79 -1.11 -15.55
N GLY A 25 -9.95 -1.35 -14.26
CA GLY A 25 -10.90 -2.35 -13.79
C GLY A 25 -10.41 -3.79 -13.89
N ARG A 26 -9.12 -4.00 -14.09
CA ARG A 26 -8.57 -5.35 -14.06
C ARG A 26 -8.86 -5.98 -12.71
N LYS A 27 -9.26 -7.25 -12.74
CA LYS A 27 -9.50 -7.97 -11.51
C LYS A 27 -8.18 -8.39 -10.88
N LEU A 28 -7.87 -7.79 -9.77
CA LEU A 28 -6.72 -8.16 -8.96
C LEU A 28 -7.21 -8.68 -7.62
N THR A 29 -6.46 -9.61 -7.04
CA THR A 29 -6.73 -9.99 -5.66
C THR A 29 -6.38 -8.80 -4.77
N GLN A 30 -6.93 -8.79 -3.55
CA GLN A 30 -6.60 -7.71 -2.61
C GLN A 30 -5.11 -7.62 -2.34
N GLN A 31 -4.45 -8.77 -2.22
CA GLN A 31 -3.01 -8.78 -1.95
C GLN A 31 -2.21 -8.23 -3.12
N ASP A 32 -2.62 -8.54 -4.35
CA ASP A 32 -1.94 -8.01 -5.52
C ASP A 32 -2.18 -6.52 -5.68
N LEU A 33 -3.40 -6.08 -5.42
CA LEU A 33 -3.73 -4.66 -5.47
C LEU A 33 -2.96 -3.88 -4.41
N LEU A 34 -2.86 -4.43 -3.20
CA LEU A 34 -2.10 -3.79 -2.14
C LEU A 34 -0.62 -3.70 -2.52
N TYR A 35 -0.06 -4.79 -3.02
CA TYR A 35 1.34 -4.80 -3.46
C TYR A 35 1.59 -3.73 -4.52
N GLU A 36 0.74 -3.69 -5.54
CA GLU A 36 0.91 -2.72 -6.63
C GLU A 36 0.76 -1.30 -6.12
N SER A 37 -0.17 -1.08 -5.19
CA SER A 37 -0.40 0.24 -4.61
C SER A 37 0.82 0.72 -3.83
N LEU A 38 1.38 -0.15 -3.01
CA LEU A 38 2.57 0.19 -2.23
C LEU A 38 3.77 0.42 -3.14
N ARG A 39 3.94 -0.43 -4.15
CA ARG A 39 5.03 -0.29 -5.11
C ARG A 39 4.99 1.07 -5.81
N ARG A 40 3.80 1.46 -6.28
CA ARG A 40 3.64 2.75 -6.96
C ARG A 40 3.87 3.91 -6.02
N ALA A 41 3.41 3.80 -4.78
CA ALA A 41 3.61 4.86 -3.79
C ALA A 41 5.09 5.06 -3.49
N ILE A 42 5.86 3.99 -3.44
CA ILE A 42 7.30 4.08 -3.23
C ILE A 42 7.98 4.71 -4.44
N LEU A 43 7.61 4.29 -5.65
CA LEU A 43 8.19 4.82 -6.87
C LEU A 43 7.86 6.29 -7.07
N ASP A 44 6.65 6.70 -6.68
CA ASP A 44 6.21 8.09 -6.83
C ASP A 44 6.70 8.99 -5.69
N GLY A 45 7.29 8.40 -4.67
CA GLY A 45 7.78 9.16 -3.52
C GLY A 45 6.74 9.46 -2.46
N ASP A 46 5.52 8.95 -2.60
CA ASP A 46 4.49 9.11 -1.57
C ASP A 46 4.86 8.39 -0.29
N ILE A 47 5.56 7.26 -0.44
CA ILE A 47 6.21 6.56 0.67
C ILE A 47 7.70 6.74 0.46
N ARG A 48 8.37 7.36 1.44
CA ARG A 48 9.81 7.59 1.32
C ARG A 48 10.55 6.28 1.31
N HIS A 49 11.53 6.21 0.44
CA HIS A 49 12.43 5.06 0.40
C HIS A 49 13.10 4.92 1.77
N GLY A 50 13.04 3.73 2.33
CA GLY A 50 13.61 3.47 3.66
C GLY A 50 12.66 3.77 4.80
N SER A 51 11.46 4.29 4.55
CA SER A 51 10.47 4.51 5.59
C SER A 51 10.00 3.19 6.16
N ARG A 52 9.66 3.24 7.45
CA ARG A 52 9.06 2.08 8.09
C ARG A 52 7.60 1.99 7.69
N LEU A 53 7.20 0.86 7.15
CA LEU A 53 5.79 0.61 6.83
C LEU A 53 5.01 0.32 8.10
N LEU A 54 3.69 0.49 8.01
CA LEU A 54 2.81 0.13 9.12
C LEU A 54 2.97 -1.35 9.45
N ALA A 55 2.79 -1.68 10.73
CA ALA A 55 2.75 -3.07 11.13
C ALA A 55 1.64 -3.80 10.37
N THR A 56 1.87 -5.06 10.06
CA THR A 56 0.93 -5.87 9.28
C THR A 56 -0.48 -5.81 9.85
N ARG A 57 -0.60 -5.98 11.17
CA ARG A 57 -1.91 -5.94 11.84
C ARG A 57 -2.58 -4.59 11.68
N ALA A 58 -1.82 -3.51 11.86
CA ALA A 58 -2.38 -2.16 11.80
C ALA A 58 -2.92 -1.86 10.41
N LEU A 59 -2.18 -2.21 9.37
CA LEU A 59 -2.63 -1.97 8.01
C LEU A 59 -3.82 -2.85 7.65
N ALA A 60 -3.80 -4.11 8.08
CA ALA A 60 -4.92 -5.01 7.84
C ALA A 60 -6.20 -4.49 8.46
N GLU A 61 -6.12 -3.98 9.69
CA GLU A 61 -7.28 -3.40 10.36
C GLU A 61 -7.76 -2.15 9.66
N GLN A 62 -6.84 -1.30 9.27
CA GLN A 62 -7.18 -0.04 8.61
C GLN A 62 -7.89 -0.28 7.29
N LEU A 63 -7.49 -1.30 6.55
CA LEU A 63 -8.05 -1.61 5.24
C LEU A 63 -9.20 -2.60 5.30
N GLY A 64 -9.40 -3.26 6.44
CA GLY A 64 -10.43 -4.28 6.56
C GLY A 64 -10.14 -5.53 5.75
N ILE A 65 -8.88 -5.91 5.62
CA ILE A 65 -8.48 -7.09 4.86
C ILE A 65 -7.72 -8.06 5.75
N ALA A 66 -7.49 -9.27 5.23
CA ALA A 66 -6.79 -10.30 5.97
C ALA A 66 -5.33 -9.92 6.19
N ARG A 67 -4.81 -10.26 7.37
CA ARG A 67 -3.39 -10.03 7.67
C ARG A 67 -2.47 -10.70 6.68
N ASN A 68 -2.85 -11.90 6.23
CA ASN A 68 -2.03 -12.62 5.26
C ASN A 68 -1.90 -11.87 3.95
N SER A 69 -2.91 -11.11 3.55
CA SER A 69 -2.83 -10.29 2.34
C SER A 69 -1.79 -9.20 2.48
N VAL A 70 -1.73 -8.57 3.66
CA VAL A 70 -0.73 -7.53 3.93
C VAL A 70 0.66 -8.14 3.98
N LEU A 71 0.78 -9.27 4.66
CA LEU A 71 2.07 -9.96 4.77
C LEU A 71 2.61 -10.34 3.40
N TYR A 72 1.75 -10.89 2.56
CA TYR A 72 2.11 -11.26 1.19
C TYR A 72 2.66 -10.04 0.42
N ALA A 73 1.94 -8.92 0.50
CA ALA A 73 2.35 -7.71 -0.20
C ALA A 73 3.71 -7.22 0.31
N TYR A 74 3.88 -7.20 1.61
CA TYR A 74 5.14 -6.75 2.21
C TYR A 74 6.31 -7.65 1.82
N GLU A 75 6.09 -8.97 1.81
CA GLU A 75 7.14 -9.90 1.44
C GLU A 75 7.57 -9.70 -0.02
N ARG A 76 6.61 -9.44 -0.89
CA ARG A 76 6.93 -9.19 -2.30
C ARG A 76 7.73 -7.90 -2.50
N LEU A 77 7.50 -6.91 -1.64
CA LEU A 77 8.24 -5.65 -1.77
C LEU A 77 9.72 -5.79 -1.42
N THR A 78 10.06 -6.80 -0.64
CA THR A 78 11.45 -7.02 -0.23
C THR A 78 12.23 -7.95 -1.15
N ASP A 79 11.57 -8.54 -2.12
CA ASP A 79 12.23 -9.46 -3.07
C ASP A 79 13.02 -8.72 -4.14
#